data_fb49b9e46d32ac2d27872995745fa313
#
_entry.id   fb49b9e46d32ac2d27872995745fa313
#
_cell.length_a   1.000
_cell.length_b   1.000
_cell.length_c   1.000
_cell.angle_alpha   90.00
_cell.angle_beta   90.00
_cell.angle_gamma   90.00
#
_symmetry.space_group_name_H-M   'P 1'
#
loop_
_entity.id
_entity.type
_entity.pdbx_description
1 polymer ?
#
loop_
_entity_poly.entity_id
_entity_poly.type
_entity_poly.pdbx_seq_one_letter_code
_entity_poly.pdbx_strand_id
1 'polypeptide(L)'
;MTIEKNLNGTELTITIAGRLDTTTAPQLEAVFKQSIGGVTKLVLDFAALEYLSSAGLRVLLAAQKVMNKQGEMIIKNVNETINEIFEVTGFIDILTIE
;
A
#
# COMPACT_ATOMS: atom_id res chain seq x y z
N MET A 1 -0.81 7.53 12.29
CA MET A 1 -1.26 7.07 10.95
C MET A 1 -2.75 6.84 10.96
N THR A 2 -3.44 7.29 9.95
CA THR A 2 -4.86 7.00 9.76
C THR A 2 -5.04 6.16 8.50
N ILE A 3 -5.98 5.23 8.56
CA ILE A 3 -6.30 4.34 7.44
C ILE A 3 -7.80 4.42 7.19
N GLU A 4 -8.19 4.72 5.97
CA GLU A 4 -9.57 4.72 5.55
C GLU A 4 -9.77 3.69 4.44
N LYS A 5 -10.86 2.94 4.50
CA LYS A 5 -11.19 1.90 3.51
C LYS A 5 -12.48 2.25 2.81
N ASN A 6 -12.50 2.03 1.51
CA ASN A 6 -13.71 2.15 0.70
C ASN A 6 -13.79 0.96 -0.25
N LEU A 7 -14.75 0.09 -0.02
CA LEU A 7 -14.98 -1.09 -0.88
C LEU A 7 -16.13 -0.79 -1.84
N ASN A 8 -15.87 -0.96 -3.12
CA ASN A 8 -16.87 -0.81 -4.17
C ASN A 8 -16.82 -2.06 -5.06
N GLY A 9 -17.76 -2.98 -4.84
CA GLY A 9 -17.72 -4.28 -5.52
C GLY A 9 -16.52 -5.08 -5.07
N THR A 10 -15.60 -5.40 -5.99
CA THR A 10 -14.35 -6.11 -5.71
C THR A 10 -13.14 -5.17 -5.76
N GLU A 11 -13.36 -3.87 -5.85
CA GLU A 11 -12.30 -2.87 -5.79
C GLU A 11 -12.25 -2.25 -4.39
N LEU A 12 -11.11 -2.38 -3.75
CA LEU A 12 -10.86 -1.80 -2.43
C LEU A 12 -9.87 -0.65 -2.56
N THR A 13 -10.26 0.53 -2.08
CA THR A 13 -9.36 1.70 -2.00
C THR A 13 -9.01 1.92 -0.54
N ILE A 14 -7.72 1.99 -0.24
CA ILE A 14 -7.21 2.29 1.10
C ILE A 14 -6.43 3.58 1.03
N THR A 15 -6.87 4.57 1.81
CA THR A 15 -6.18 5.86 1.94
C THR A 15 -5.39 5.85 3.24
N ILE A 16 -4.10 6.16 3.13
CA ILE A 16 -3.17 6.11 4.27
C ILE A 16 -2.58 7.50 4.46
N ALA A 17 -2.73 8.03 5.68
CA ALA A 17 -2.22 9.35 6.03
C ALA A 17 -1.21 9.25 7.18
N GLY A 18 -0.17 10.09 7.13
CA GLY A 18 0.84 10.18 8.17
C GLY A 18 2.09 9.36 7.84
N ARG A 19 2.59 8.63 8.83
CA ARG A 19 3.86 7.90 8.72
C ARG A 19 3.62 6.39 8.74
N LEU A 20 4.13 5.71 7.76
CA LEU A 20 4.13 4.25 7.71
C LEU A 20 5.54 3.77 8.08
N ASP A 21 5.71 3.45 9.35
CA ASP A 21 7.00 3.09 9.93
C ASP A 21 6.90 1.80 10.76
N THR A 22 7.94 1.48 11.52
CA THR A 22 8.00 0.24 12.30
C THR A 22 6.84 0.12 13.29
N THR A 23 6.36 1.24 13.86
CA THR A 23 5.28 1.22 14.85
C THR A 23 3.90 1.14 14.23
N THR A 24 3.72 1.64 13.00
CA THR A 24 2.43 1.68 12.30
C THR A 24 2.25 0.58 11.28
N ALA A 25 3.33 -0.01 10.78
CA ALA A 25 3.26 -1.08 9.78
C ALA A 25 2.37 -2.26 10.20
N PRO A 26 2.42 -2.74 11.46
CA PRO A 26 1.53 -3.82 11.89
C PRO A 26 0.05 -3.47 11.78
N GLN A 27 -0.31 -2.20 11.95
CA GLN A 27 -1.69 -1.74 11.80
C GLN A 27 -2.15 -1.88 10.35
N LEU A 28 -1.33 -1.49 9.39
CA LEU A 28 -1.64 -1.64 7.97
C LEU A 28 -1.70 -3.11 7.57
N GLU A 29 -0.77 -3.92 8.08
CA GLU A 29 -0.78 -5.36 7.82
C GLU A 29 -2.09 -6.00 8.27
N ALA A 30 -2.59 -5.63 9.46
CA ALA A 30 -3.85 -6.15 9.99
C ALA A 30 -5.02 -5.74 9.09
N VAL A 31 -5.03 -4.51 8.58
CA VAL A 31 -6.08 -4.05 7.67
C VAL A 31 -6.06 -4.86 6.38
N PHE A 32 -4.90 -5.13 5.80
CA PHE A 32 -4.78 -5.96 4.60
C PHE A 32 -5.32 -7.37 4.86
N LYS A 33 -4.90 -8.00 5.95
CA LYS A 33 -5.35 -9.36 6.29
C LYS A 33 -6.86 -9.47 6.46
N GLN A 34 -7.49 -8.43 7.00
CA GLN A 34 -8.93 -8.41 7.22
C GLN A 34 -9.73 -8.07 5.97
N SER A 35 -9.15 -7.36 5.01
CA SER A 35 -9.91 -6.69 3.97
C SER A 35 -9.62 -7.20 2.56
N ILE A 36 -8.49 -7.85 2.34
CA ILE A 36 -7.98 -8.13 0.99
C ILE A 36 -8.62 -9.38 0.35
N GLY A 37 -9.26 -10.25 1.14
CA GLY A 37 -9.89 -11.46 0.62
C GLY A 37 -11.00 -11.14 -0.37
N GLY A 38 -10.95 -11.74 -1.56
CA GLY A 38 -11.95 -11.53 -2.62
C GLY A 38 -11.79 -10.24 -3.39
N VAL A 39 -10.83 -9.39 -3.03
CA VAL A 39 -10.56 -8.13 -3.75
C VAL A 39 -9.78 -8.44 -5.02
N THR A 40 -10.26 -7.93 -6.15
CA THR A 40 -9.58 -8.11 -7.44
C THR A 40 -8.77 -6.89 -7.85
N LYS A 41 -9.05 -5.73 -7.25
CA LYS A 41 -8.27 -4.52 -7.48
C LYS A 41 -8.09 -3.78 -6.16
N LEU A 42 -6.84 -3.66 -5.73
CA LEU A 42 -6.47 -2.91 -4.53
C LEU A 42 -5.80 -1.61 -4.94
N VAL A 43 -6.37 -0.49 -4.52
CA VAL A 43 -5.81 0.84 -4.76
C VAL A 43 -5.35 1.42 -3.44
N LEU A 44 -4.08 1.80 -3.38
CA LEU A 44 -3.51 2.49 -2.22
C LEU A 44 -3.30 3.96 -2.59
N ASP A 45 -3.95 4.85 -1.85
CA ASP A 45 -3.83 6.29 -2.06
C ASP A 45 -2.85 6.86 -1.03
N PHE A 46 -1.72 7.34 -1.51
CA PHE A 46 -0.62 7.86 -0.70
C PHE A 46 -0.57 9.38 -0.67
N ALA A 47 -1.62 10.07 -1.10
CA ALA A 47 -1.62 11.54 -1.16
C ALA A 47 -1.24 12.20 0.16
N ALA A 48 -1.64 11.60 1.28
CA ALA A 48 -1.36 12.13 2.62
C ALA A 48 -0.30 11.32 3.38
N LEU A 49 0.41 10.44 2.70
CA LEU A 49 1.51 9.68 3.32
C LEU A 49 2.77 10.53 3.31
N GLU A 50 3.37 10.71 4.49
CA GLU A 50 4.53 11.59 4.68
C GLU A 50 5.85 10.82 4.71
N TYR A 51 5.83 9.55 5.13
CA TYR A 51 7.04 8.77 5.33
C TYR A 51 6.76 7.28 5.19
N LEU A 52 7.76 6.56 4.68
CA LEU A 52 7.69 5.11 4.47
C LEU A 52 9.01 4.48 4.87
N SER A 53 8.97 3.57 5.85
CA SER A 53 10.14 2.83 6.31
C SER A 53 10.25 1.45 5.63
N SER A 54 11.36 0.75 5.91
CA SER A 54 11.54 -0.62 5.41
C SER A 54 10.46 -1.58 5.94
N ALA A 55 9.96 -1.35 7.15
CA ALA A 55 8.86 -2.15 7.69
C ALA A 55 7.58 -1.95 6.86
N GLY A 56 7.31 -0.71 6.46
CA GLY A 56 6.20 -0.40 5.56
C GLY A 56 6.37 -1.04 4.19
N LEU A 57 7.56 -0.99 3.64
CA LEU A 57 7.86 -1.64 2.35
C LEU A 57 7.57 -3.14 2.38
N ARG A 58 7.91 -3.82 3.49
CA ARG A 58 7.61 -5.25 3.64
C ARG A 58 6.11 -5.54 3.62
N VAL A 59 5.32 -4.68 4.26
CA VAL A 59 3.86 -4.84 4.25
C VAL A 59 3.31 -4.64 2.84
N LEU A 60 3.81 -3.65 2.10
CA LEU A 60 3.42 -3.43 0.71
C LEU A 60 3.80 -4.61 -0.17
N LEU A 61 4.99 -5.18 0.03
CA LEU A 61 5.44 -6.35 -0.72
C LEU A 61 4.53 -7.55 -0.46
N ALA A 62 4.16 -7.79 0.80
CA ALA A 62 3.27 -8.89 1.16
C ALA A 62 1.89 -8.73 0.48
N ALA A 63 1.35 -7.51 0.49
CA ALA A 63 0.08 -7.22 -0.17
C ALA A 63 0.19 -7.43 -1.70
N GLN A 64 1.28 -6.99 -2.30
CA GLN A 64 1.51 -7.17 -3.74
C GLN A 64 1.56 -8.65 -4.12
N LYS A 65 2.22 -9.48 -3.31
CA LYS A 65 2.29 -10.93 -3.56
C LYS A 65 0.92 -11.58 -3.52
N VAL A 66 0.07 -11.18 -2.57
CA VAL A 66 -1.30 -11.68 -2.50
C VAL A 66 -2.09 -11.23 -3.72
N MET A 67 -1.99 -9.94 -4.07
CA MET A 67 -2.75 -9.39 -5.19
C MET A 67 -2.29 -9.95 -6.53
N ASN A 68 -1.03 -10.32 -6.70
CA ASN A 68 -0.55 -10.96 -7.91
C ASN A 68 -1.28 -12.28 -8.20
N LYS A 69 -1.83 -12.93 -7.18
CA LYS A 69 -2.57 -14.18 -7.32
C LYS A 69 -4.05 -14.00 -7.60
N GLN A 70 -4.61 -12.84 -7.25
CA GLN A 70 -6.06 -12.64 -7.32
C GLN A 70 -6.48 -11.42 -8.15
N GLY A 71 -5.54 -10.55 -8.53
CA GLY A 71 -5.88 -9.37 -9.31
C GLY A 71 -4.70 -8.42 -9.45
N GLU A 72 -4.93 -7.14 -9.13
CA GLU A 72 -3.90 -6.12 -9.26
C GLU A 72 -3.86 -5.19 -8.04
N MET A 73 -2.71 -4.58 -7.81
CA MET A 73 -2.52 -3.56 -6.79
C MET A 73 -1.90 -2.33 -7.45
N ILE A 74 -2.49 -1.17 -7.20
CA ILE A 74 -2.05 0.10 -7.76
C ILE A 74 -1.81 1.08 -6.62
N ILE A 75 -0.72 1.82 -6.68
CA ILE A 75 -0.40 2.88 -5.72
C ILE A 75 -0.51 4.21 -6.45
N LYS A 76 -1.32 5.12 -5.89
CA LYS A 76 -1.59 6.43 -6.48
C LYS A 76 -1.09 7.56 -5.60
N ASN A 77 -0.86 8.71 -6.23
CA ASN A 77 -0.54 9.96 -5.54
C ASN A 77 0.74 9.87 -4.70
N VAL A 78 1.74 9.18 -5.23
CA VAL A 78 3.03 9.05 -4.57
C VAL A 78 3.77 10.37 -4.67
N ASN A 79 4.19 10.94 -3.53
CA ASN A 79 4.98 12.16 -3.54
C ASN A 79 6.44 11.85 -3.92
N GLU A 80 7.21 12.90 -4.17
CA GLU A 80 8.59 12.77 -4.63
C GLU A 80 9.47 12.00 -3.64
N THR A 81 9.31 12.26 -2.35
CA THR A 81 10.09 11.59 -1.30
C THR A 81 9.83 10.09 -1.27
N ILE A 82 8.56 9.69 -1.33
CA ILE A 82 8.17 8.28 -1.33
C ILE A 82 8.61 7.60 -2.62
N ASN A 83 8.46 8.28 -3.75
CA ASN A 83 8.89 7.74 -5.04
C ASN A 83 10.40 7.49 -5.06
N GLU A 84 11.18 8.38 -4.47
CA GLU A 84 12.61 8.21 -4.34
C GLU A 84 12.97 6.97 -3.50
N ILE A 85 12.23 6.72 -2.44
CA ILE A 85 12.39 5.51 -1.63
C ILE A 85 12.14 4.27 -2.49
N PHE A 86 11.10 4.27 -3.32
CA PHE A 86 10.81 3.16 -4.21
C PHE A 86 11.93 2.94 -5.24
N GLU A 87 12.50 4.01 -5.76
CA GLU A 87 13.60 3.93 -6.72
C GLU A 87 14.85 3.35 -6.08
N VAL A 88 15.26 3.88 -4.92
CA VAL A 88 16.49 3.48 -4.23
C VAL A 88 16.42 2.02 -3.76
N THR A 89 15.25 1.57 -3.34
CA THR A 89 15.06 0.20 -2.84
C THR A 89 14.78 -0.81 -3.95
N GLY A 90 14.54 -0.35 -5.19
CA GLY A 90 14.16 -1.22 -6.29
C GLY A 90 12.68 -1.59 -6.31
N PHE A 91 11.89 -1.10 -5.38
CA PHE A 91 10.45 -1.40 -5.31
C PHE A 91 9.68 -0.79 -6.49
N ILE A 92 10.25 0.22 -7.16
CA ILE A 92 9.65 0.81 -8.36
C ILE A 92 9.40 -0.25 -9.45
N ASP A 93 10.21 -1.30 -9.49
CA ASP A 93 10.08 -2.39 -10.46
C ASP A 93 9.15 -3.51 -9.98
N ILE A 94 8.79 -3.52 -8.70
CA ILE A 94 7.92 -4.55 -8.10
C ILE A 94 6.49 -4.06 -8.01
N LEU A 95 6.30 -2.79 -7.66
CA LEU A 95 4.99 -2.17 -7.45
C LEU A 95 4.50 -1.51 -8.73
N THR A 96 3.17 -1.40 -8.87
CA THR A 96 2.55 -0.63 -9.95
C THR A 96 2.17 0.74 -9.41
N ILE A 97 2.86 1.77 -9.88
CA ILE A 97 2.67 3.14 -9.41
C ILE A 97 2.07 3.97 -10.55
N GLU A 98 0.98 4.65 -10.24
CA GLU A 98 0.31 5.56 -11.17
C GLU A 98 0.43 7.01 -10.75
#